data_95834fd2422661f15460660f68aae3a2
#
_entry.id   95834fd2422661f15460660f68aae3a2
#
_cell.length_a   1.000
_cell.length_b   1.000
_cell.length_c   1.000
_cell.angle_alpha   90.00
_cell.angle_beta   90.00
_cell.angle_gamma   90.00
#
_symmetry.space_group_name_H-M   'P 1'
#
loop_
_entity.id
_entity.type
_entity.pdbx_description
1 polymer ?
#
loop_
_entity_poly.entity_id
_entity_poly.type
_entity_poly.pdbx_seq_one_letter_code
_entity_poly.pdbx_strand_id
1 'polypeptide(L)'
;MDSQIRKIHHQLVNKEITCTDLVQERLDALKQNTNNTVNSLLDTSALDLAAKVDAKIANGDSIGLLEGIPFGIKDVYMVQGTYTTASSDLLKNYKSAYTATAIQKLLDAGAIPLVKENCDSFGHGSSSENTIFGAVKNAVNSDLVAGGSSGGSAVNVAKDYTVFSVGGDTGGSVRQPAGYNNV
;
A
#
# COMPACT_ATOMS: atom_id res chain seq x y z
N MET A 1 3.48 23.52 2.30
CA MET A 1 2.30 22.67 1.99
C MET A 1 2.22 21.57 3.03
N ASP A 2 1.06 21.38 3.63
CA ASP A 2 0.86 20.24 4.51
C ASP A 2 0.86 18.93 3.72
N SER A 3 1.51 17.90 4.26
CA SER A 3 1.50 16.57 3.63
C SER A 3 0.09 15.97 3.65
N GLN A 4 -0.20 15.08 2.70
CA GLN A 4 -1.50 14.39 2.65
C GLN A 4 -1.81 13.66 3.97
N ILE A 5 -0.81 13.06 4.62
CA ILE A 5 -0.93 12.42 5.94
C ILE A 5 -1.49 13.41 6.96
N ARG A 6 -0.93 14.63 7.06
CA ARG A 6 -1.40 15.64 8.02
C ARG A 6 -2.82 16.11 7.73
N LYS A 7 -3.17 16.28 6.45
CA LYS A 7 -4.53 16.65 6.05
C LYS A 7 -5.54 15.60 6.48
N ILE A 8 -5.28 14.33 6.16
CA ILE A 8 -6.16 13.21 6.54
C ILE A 8 -6.27 13.09 8.06
N HIS A 9 -5.13 13.14 8.77
CA HIS A 9 -5.14 13.11 10.23
C HIS A 9 -6.00 14.24 10.82
N HIS A 10 -5.90 15.47 10.30
CA HIS A 10 -6.72 16.59 10.72
C HIS A 10 -8.22 16.34 10.45
N GLN A 11 -8.56 15.83 9.28
CA GLN A 11 -9.95 15.50 8.93
C GLN A 11 -10.55 14.43 9.85
N LEU A 12 -9.76 13.39 10.19
CA LEU A 12 -10.17 12.34 11.13
C LEU A 12 -10.40 12.90 12.54
N VAL A 13 -9.45 13.69 13.07
CA VAL A 13 -9.54 14.28 14.41
C VAL A 13 -10.73 15.24 14.50
N ASN A 14 -11.00 16.01 13.45
CA ASN A 14 -12.15 16.93 13.40
C ASN A 14 -13.48 16.24 13.07
N LYS A 15 -13.48 14.92 12.86
CA LYS A 15 -14.68 14.15 12.47
C LYS A 15 -15.31 14.62 11.14
N GLU A 16 -14.50 15.17 10.23
CA GLU A 16 -14.92 15.58 8.88
C GLU A 16 -15.13 14.35 7.98
N ILE A 17 -14.34 13.30 8.22
CA ILE A 17 -14.47 11.98 7.58
C ILE A 17 -14.35 10.90 8.64
N THR A 18 -14.86 9.69 8.35
CA THR A 18 -14.57 8.50 9.16
C THR A 18 -13.38 7.74 8.58
N CYS A 19 -12.65 7.05 9.43
CA CYS A 19 -11.56 6.17 8.98
C CYS A 19 -12.10 5.02 8.13
N THR A 20 -13.26 4.48 8.50
CA THR A 20 -13.94 3.40 7.78
C THR A 20 -14.32 3.84 6.36
N ASP A 21 -14.90 5.04 6.16
CA ASP A 21 -15.26 5.54 4.84
C ASP A 21 -14.00 5.75 3.97
N LEU A 22 -12.95 6.35 4.54
CA LEU A 22 -11.67 6.53 3.85
C LEU A 22 -11.08 5.19 3.38
N VAL A 23 -11.02 4.20 4.26
CA VAL A 23 -10.46 2.88 3.94
C VAL A 23 -11.32 2.17 2.91
N GLN A 24 -12.66 2.24 3.02
CA GLN A 24 -13.58 1.65 2.05
C GLN A 24 -13.41 2.27 0.66
N GLU A 25 -13.35 3.60 0.56
CA GLU A 25 -13.12 4.31 -0.71
C GLU A 25 -11.82 3.84 -1.39
N ARG A 26 -10.72 3.74 -0.63
CA ARG A 26 -9.43 3.29 -1.15
C ARG A 26 -9.45 1.83 -1.59
N LEU A 27 -10.11 0.95 -0.82
CA LEU A 27 -10.27 -0.45 -1.19
C LEU A 27 -11.10 -0.61 -2.47
N ASP A 28 -12.16 0.17 -2.65
CA ASP A 28 -12.99 0.12 -3.84
C ASP A 28 -12.22 0.63 -5.07
N ALA A 29 -11.40 1.67 -4.92
CA ALA A 29 -10.50 2.14 -5.96
C ALA A 29 -9.44 1.07 -6.34
N LEU A 30 -8.85 0.37 -5.36
CA LEU A 30 -7.92 -0.73 -5.59
C LEU A 30 -8.59 -1.93 -6.30
N LYS A 31 -9.84 -2.25 -5.99
CA LYS A 31 -10.61 -3.31 -6.68
C LYS A 31 -10.89 -2.97 -8.13
N GLN A 32 -11.07 -1.70 -8.45
CA GLN A 32 -11.36 -1.21 -9.80
C GLN A 32 -10.09 -0.85 -10.60
N ASN A 33 -8.90 -0.97 -9.99
CA ASN A 33 -7.67 -0.56 -10.67
C ASN A 33 -7.39 -1.39 -11.93
N THR A 34 -6.92 -0.73 -12.97
CA THR A 34 -6.57 -1.32 -14.26
C THR A 34 -5.06 -1.34 -14.52
N ASN A 35 -4.26 -0.96 -13.52
CA ASN A 35 -2.81 -0.85 -13.63
C ASN A 35 -2.06 -2.10 -13.18
N ASN A 36 -2.73 -3.18 -12.79
CA ASN A 36 -2.15 -4.43 -12.27
C ASN A 36 -1.25 -4.24 -11.03
N THR A 37 -1.65 -3.35 -10.13
CA THR A 37 -0.85 -3.01 -8.94
C THR A 37 -1.10 -3.94 -7.75
N VAL A 38 -2.13 -4.77 -7.78
CA VAL A 38 -2.63 -5.57 -6.66
C VAL A 38 -2.27 -7.03 -6.80
N ASN A 39 -1.55 -7.59 -5.83
CA ASN A 39 -1.38 -9.03 -5.67
C ASN A 39 -2.44 -9.63 -4.74
N SER A 40 -2.69 -8.96 -3.62
CA SER A 40 -3.79 -9.32 -2.70
C SER A 40 -4.24 -8.12 -1.89
N LEU A 41 -5.54 -8.04 -1.62
CA LEU A 41 -6.12 -7.03 -0.74
C LEU A 41 -6.17 -7.55 0.70
N LEU A 42 -6.08 -6.64 1.66
CA LEU A 42 -6.17 -6.89 3.09
C LEU A 42 -7.49 -6.31 3.66
N ASP A 43 -8.56 -6.35 2.86
CA ASP A 43 -9.80 -5.62 3.06
C ASP A 43 -10.47 -5.87 4.41
N THR A 44 -10.71 -7.13 4.81
CA THR A 44 -11.35 -7.45 6.09
C THR A 44 -10.57 -6.88 7.26
N SER A 45 -9.24 -7.12 7.32
CA SER A 45 -8.41 -6.62 8.41
C SER A 45 -8.27 -5.09 8.39
N ALA A 46 -8.25 -4.47 7.22
CA ALA A 46 -8.18 -3.02 7.08
C ALA A 46 -9.45 -2.34 7.63
N LEU A 47 -10.63 -2.85 7.30
CA LEU A 47 -11.89 -2.33 7.81
C LEU A 47 -12.05 -2.53 9.32
N ASP A 48 -11.62 -3.69 9.85
CA ASP A 48 -11.61 -3.93 11.30
C ASP A 48 -10.69 -2.93 12.05
N LEU A 49 -9.53 -2.60 11.47
CA LEU A 49 -8.63 -1.60 12.02
C LEU A 49 -9.23 -0.19 11.93
N ALA A 50 -9.85 0.16 10.81
CA ALA A 50 -10.50 1.45 10.62
C ALA A 50 -11.63 1.69 11.63
N ALA A 51 -12.48 0.69 11.85
CA ALA A 51 -13.54 0.77 12.85
C ALA A 51 -13.02 1.00 14.27
N LYS A 52 -11.86 0.42 14.62
CA LYS A 52 -11.21 0.68 15.92
C LYS A 52 -10.73 2.13 16.05
N VAL A 53 -10.20 2.71 14.97
CA VAL A 53 -9.80 4.12 14.96
C VAL A 53 -11.02 5.02 15.14
N ASP A 54 -12.10 4.76 14.41
CA ASP A 54 -13.36 5.50 14.55
C ASP A 54 -13.93 5.42 15.98
N ALA A 55 -13.87 4.24 16.60
CA ALA A 55 -14.32 4.07 17.99
C ALA A 55 -13.47 4.91 18.98
N LYS A 56 -12.13 4.95 18.79
CA LYS A 56 -11.25 5.82 19.61
C LYS A 56 -11.64 7.29 19.47
N ILE A 57 -11.80 7.77 18.23
CA ILE A 57 -12.18 9.16 17.96
C ILE A 57 -13.57 9.49 18.56
N ALA A 58 -14.52 8.55 18.43
CA ALA A 58 -15.86 8.73 19.00
C ALA A 58 -15.82 8.88 20.53
N ASN A 59 -14.98 8.10 21.20
CA ASN A 59 -14.78 8.15 22.66
C ASN A 59 -14.00 9.41 23.13
N GLY A 60 -13.47 10.21 22.22
CA GLY A 60 -12.67 11.39 22.55
C GLY A 60 -11.19 11.09 22.81
N ASP A 61 -10.72 9.89 22.52
CA ASP A 61 -9.32 9.52 22.63
C ASP A 61 -8.48 10.19 21.52
N SER A 62 -7.25 10.55 21.84
CA SER A 62 -6.32 11.06 20.82
C SER A 62 -5.78 9.94 19.95
N ILE A 63 -5.57 10.25 18.67
CA ILE A 63 -4.92 9.35 17.71
C ILE A 63 -3.54 9.86 17.30
N GLY A 64 -2.61 8.94 17.01
CA GLY A 64 -1.28 9.27 16.50
C GLY A 64 -1.33 9.73 15.03
N LEU A 65 -0.26 10.40 14.56
CA LEU A 65 -0.20 10.99 13.22
C LEU A 65 -0.43 9.96 12.08
N LEU A 66 0.01 8.73 12.26
CA LEU A 66 -0.18 7.66 11.27
C LEU A 66 -1.41 6.80 11.55
N GLU A 67 -2.06 6.98 12.69
CA GLU A 67 -3.21 6.16 13.07
C GLU A 67 -4.41 6.45 12.15
N GLY A 68 -4.89 5.40 11.49
CA GLY A 68 -5.95 5.52 10.48
C GLY A 68 -5.47 5.87 9.07
N ILE A 69 -4.15 6.03 8.82
CA ILE A 69 -3.63 6.36 7.49
C ILE A 69 -3.46 5.08 6.65
N PRO A 70 -4.14 4.96 5.50
CA PRO A 70 -4.06 3.77 4.65
C PRO A 70 -2.78 3.73 3.82
N PHE A 71 -2.13 2.55 3.75
CA PHE A 71 -0.88 2.38 3.02
C PHE A 71 -0.78 1.06 2.26
N GLY A 72 0.15 1.02 1.28
CA GLY A 72 0.48 -0.14 0.49
C GLY A 72 1.80 -0.79 0.91
N ILE A 73 1.95 -2.09 0.62
CA ILE A 73 3.11 -2.89 0.98
C ILE A 73 3.61 -3.65 -0.24
N LYS A 74 4.79 -3.34 -0.75
CA LYS A 74 5.45 -4.16 -1.77
C LYS A 74 5.47 -5.63 -1.36
N ASP A 75 5.07 -6.53 -2.25
CA ASP A 75 4.85 -7.94 -1.92
C ASP A 75 6.13 -8.77 -1.69
N VAL A 76 7.24 -8.13 -1.40
CA VAL A 76 8.45 -8.75 -0.83
C VAL A 76 8.50 -8.65 0.69
N TYR A 77 7.70 -7.77 1.30
CA TYR A 77 7.63 -7.64 2.76
C TYR A 77 6.60 -8.59 3.35
N MET A 78 7.03 -9.34 4.34
CA MET A 78 6.18 -10.26 5.08
C MET A 78 5.23 -9.52 6.03
N VAL A 79 3.97 -9.96 6.03
CA VAL A 79 2.95 -9.57 7.01
C VAL A 79 2.35 -10.86 7.55
N GLN A 80 2.48 -11.10 8.84
CA GLN A 80 2.07 -12.35 9.48
C GLN A 80 0.63 -12.74 9.11
N GLY A 81 0.45 -13.98 8.73
CA GLY A 81 -0.86 -14.53 8.38
C GLY A 81 -1.36 -14.19 6.98
N THR A 82 -0.66 -13.35 6.21
CA THR A 82 -0.97 -13.04 4.81
C THR A 82 -0.04 -13.77 3.85
N TYR A 83 -0.41 -13.81 2.57
CA TYR A 83 0.50 -14.30 1.54
C TYR A 83 1.58 -13.27 1.23
N THR A 84 2.82 -13.72 1.05
CA THR A 84 3.93 -12.93 0.51
C THR A 84 4.53 -13.69 -0.65
N THR A 85 4.12 -13.32 -1.85
CA THR A 85 4.43 -14.08 -3.07
C THR A 85 5.73 -13.63 -3.73
N ALA A 86 6.26 -12.47 -3.36
CA ALA A 86 7.34 -11.79 -4.08
C ALA A 86 7.05 -11.72 -5.60
N SER A 87 5.77 -11.63 -5.99
CA SER A 87 5.27 -11.67 -7.38
C SER A 87 5.78 -12.87 -8.19
N SER A 88 6.01 -14.03 -7.54
CA SER A 88 6.58 -15.25 -8.13
C SER A 88 5.74 -16.49 -7.84
N ASP A 89 5.65 -17.39 -8.82
CA ASP A 89 5.02 -18.71 -8.68
C ASP A 89 5.65 -19.54 -7.53
N LEU A 90 6.94 -19.35 -7.30
CA LEU A 90 7.66 -20.12 -6.28
C LEU A 90 7.09 -19.87 -4.87
N LEU A 91 6.61 -18.66 -4.60
CA LEU A 91 6.07 -18.27 -3.30
C LEU A 91 4.56 -18.00 -3.31
N LYS A 92 3.85 -18.31 -4.39
CA LYS A 92 2.41 -17.96 -4.52
C LYS A 92 1.52 -18.47 -3.37
N ASN A 93 1.92 -19.56 -2.72
CA ASN A 93 1.20 -20.16 -1.60
C ASN A 93 1.92 -19.95 -0.26
N TYR A 94 2.99 -19.13 -0.23
CA TYR A 94 3.72 -18.91 1.00
C TYR A 94 2.97 -17.93 1.91
N LYS A 95 2.55 -18.45 3.06
CA LYS A 95 1.91 -17.65 4.12
C LYS A 95 2.96 -17.22 5.14
N SER A 96 3.08 -15.92 5.36
CA SER A 96 4.13 -15.34 6.21
C SER A 96 3.97 -15.74 7.67
N ALA A 97 5.04 -16.24 8.27
CA ALA A 97 5.07 -16.66 9.67
C ALA A 97 5.25 -15.49 10.65
N TYR A 98 5.78 -14.37 10.18
CA TYR A 98 6.02 -13.15 10.98
C TYR A 98 5.87 -11.89 10.12
N THR A 99 5.83 -10.73 10.76
CA THR A 99 5.78 -9.41 10.10
C THR A 99 7.19 -8.80 10.04
N ALA A 100 7.57 -8.27 8.89
CA ALA A 100 8.84 -7.55 8.72
C ALA A 100 8.88 -6.33 9.66
N THR A 101 10.04 -6.09 10.30
CA THR A 101 10.18 -5.06 11.34
C THR A 101 9.74 -3.67 10.87
N ALA A 102 10.04 -3.28 9.63
CA ALA A 102 9.62 -1.98 9.08
C ALA A 102 8.09 -1.86 9.02
N ILE A 103 7.41 -2.94 8.59
CA ILE A 103 5.95 -2.97 8.52
C ILE A 103 5.36 -2.99 9.92
N GLN A 104 5.92 -3.79 10.85
CA GLN A 104 5.44 -3.84 12.23
C GLN A 104 5.45 -2.46 12.89
N LYS A 105 6.50 -1.66 12.68
CA LYS A 105 6.56 -0.29 13.20
C LYS A 105 5.45 0.61 12.67
N LEU A 106 5.02 0.44 11.42
CA LEU A 106 3.90 1.19 10.86
C LEU A 106 2.56 0.72 11.44
N LEU A 107 2.40 -0.59 11.62
CA LEU A 107 1.21 -1.16 12.29
C LEU A 107 1.13 -0.70 13.75
N ASP A 108 2.24 -0.69 14.48
CA ASP A 108 2.31 -0.22 15.87
C ASP A 108 2.00 1.29 15.97
N ALA A 109 2.30 2.05 14.93
CA ALA A 109 1.92 3.46 14.80
C ALA A 109 0.46 3.67 14.35
N GLY A 110 -0.30 2.58 14.14
CA GLY A 110 -1.71 2.61 13.78
C GLY A 110 -2.01 2.81 12.29
N ALA A 111 -1.00 2.75 11.40
CA ALA A 111 -1.24 2.81 9.96
C ALA A 111 -1.98 1.56 9.47
N ILE A 112 -2.84 1.70 8.48
CA ILE A 112 -3.73 0.64 8.00
C ILE A 112 -3.23 0.07 6.66
N PRO A 113 -2.75 -1.19 6.63
CA PRO A 113 -2.32 -1.82 5.39
C PRO A 113 -3.52 -2.24 4.54
N LEU A 114 -3.57 -1.80 3.28
CA LEU A 114 -4.66 -2.11 2.36
C LEU A 114 -4.34 -3.25 1.40
N VAL A 115 -3.08 -3.34 0.95
CA VAL A 115 -2.74 -4.11 -0.24
C VAL A 115 -1.30 -4.62 -0.21
N LYS A 116 -1.11 -5.86 -0.69
CA LYS A 116 0.19 -6.39 -1.10
C LYS A 116 0.37 -6.05 -2.57
N GLU A 117 1.41 -5.26 -2.88
CA GLU A 117 1.58 -4.59 -4.16
C GLU A 117 2.46 -5.37 -5.12
N ASN A 118 2.04 -5.40 -6.38
CA ASN A 118 2.77 -6.05 -7.46
C ASN A 118 4.14 -5.40 -7.71
N CYS A 119 5.11 -6.24 -8.04
CA CYS A 119 6.51 -5.83 -8.22
C CYS A 119 7.23 -6.78 -9.17
N ASP A 120 8.42 -6.46 -9.62
CA ASP A 120 9.28 -7.47 -10.23
C ASP A 120 9.56 -8.60 -9.23
N SER A 121 9.56 -9.84 -9.72
CA SER A 121 9.76 -11.05 -8.92
C SER A 121 11.02 -10.95 -8.06
N PHE A 122 10.88 -11.20 -6.75
CA PHE A 122 11.94 -11.11 -5.74
C PHE A 122 12.61 -9.74 -5.67
N GLY A 123 12.00 -8.68 -6.21
CA GLY A 123 12.62 -7.37 -6.29
C GLY A 123 13.74 -7.26 -7.34
N HIS A 124 13.84 -8.22 -8.26
CA HIS A 124 14.83 -8.25 -9.33
C HIS A 124 14.22 -7.80 -10.66
N GLY A 125 14.37 -6.55 -10.98
CA GLY A 125 13.87 -5.93 -12.20
C GLY A 125 13.80 -4.41 -12.08
N SER A 126 13.47 -3.76 -13.18
CA SER A 126 13.40 -2.30 -13.27
C SER A 126 12.19 -1.80 -14.05
N SER A 127 11.24 -2.69 -14.40
CA SER A 127 10.07 -2.33 -15.19
C SER A 127 8.74 -2.76 -14.57
N SER A 128 8.76 -3.68 -13.59
CA SER A 128 7.59 -4.37 -13.02
C SER A 128 6.78 -5.16 -14.06
N GLU A 129 7.48 -5.71 -15.05
CA GLU A 129 6.94 -6.63 -16.05
C GLU A 129 7.23 -8.10 -15.70
N ASN A 130 8.30 -8.37 -14.94
CA ASN A 130 8.70 -9.69 -14.52
C ASN A 130 7.90 -10.14 -13.28
N THR A 131 6.64 -10.48 -13.47
CA THR A 131 5.69 -10.84 -12.41
C THR A 131 4.65 -11.83 -12.91
N ILE A 132 4.14 -12.70 -12.03
CA ILE A 132 3.06 -13.65 -12.36
C ILE A 132 1.67 -13.00 -12.43
N PHE A 133 1.52 -11.77 -11.94
CA PHE A 133 0.23 -11.05 -11.88
C PHE A 133 -0.03 -10.16 -13.10
N GLY A 134 0.87 -10.18 -14.11
CA GLY A 134 0.83 -9.29 -15.26
C GLY A 134 1.58 -7.96 -14.99
N ALA A 135 2.09 -7.36 -16.06
CA ALA A 135 2.88 -6.14 -16.01
C ALA A 135 2.14 -4.99 -15.33
N VAL A 136 2.83 -4.28 -14.43
CA VAL A 136 2.30 -3.05 -13.84
C VAL A 136 2.35 -1.94 -14.87
N LYS A 137 1.21 -1.29 -15.12
CA LYS A 137 1.10 -0.18 -16.06
C LYS A 137 1.39 1.14 -15.38
N ASN A 138 2.10 2.02 -16.07
CA ASN A 138 2.44 3.35 -15.57
C ASN A 138 1.17 4.18 -15.28
N ALA A 139 1.23 4.99 -14.23
CA ALA A 139 0.10 5.80 -13.77
C ALA A 139 -0.25 6.95 -14.72
N VAL A 140 0.76 7.49 -15.42
CA VAL A 140 0.59 8.64 -16.32
C VAL A 140 0.19 8.20 -17.72
N ASN A 141 0.84 7.13 -18.23
CA ASN A 141 0.56 6.56 -19.55
C ASN A 141 0.64 5.03 -19.47
N SER A 142 -0.49 4.36 -19.65
CA SER A 142 -0.61 2.88 -19.57
C SER A 142 0.19 2.11 -20.61
N ASP A 143 0.69 2.77 -21.66
CA ASP A 143 1.52 2.16 -22.70
C ASP A 143 3.00 2.11 -22.33
N LEU A 144 3.36 2.75 -21.21
CA LEU A 144 4.70 2.79 -20.66
C LEU A 144 4.85 1.86 -19.45
N VAL A 145 6.10 1.45 -19.19
CA VAL A 145 6.43 0.69 -17.98
C VAL A 145 6.30 1.55 -16.72
N ALA A 146 5.84 0.94 -15.64
CA ALA A 146 5.75 1.63 -14.35
C ALA A 146 7.11 1.94 -13.73
N GLY A 147 8.18 1.32 -14.25
CA GLY A 147 9.45 1.24 -13.53
C GLY A 147 9.37 0.14 -12.47
N GLY A 148 10.51 -0.15 -11.86
CA GLY A 148 10.60 -1.24 -10.89
C GLY A 148 11.91 -1.19 -10.04
N SER A 149 11.96 -2.11 -9.12
CA SER A 149 11.05 -3.24 -8.92
C SER A 149 9.78 -2.92 -8.10
N SER A 150 9.59 -1.70 -7.56
CA SER A 150 8.43 -1.29 -6.75
C SER A 150 7.39 -0.51 -7.59
N GLY A 151 7.06 -1.01 -8.80
CA GLY A 151 6.13 -0.32 -9.71
C GLY A 151 4.72 -0.21 -9.13
N GLY A 152 4.18 -1.28 -8.54
CA GLY A 152 2.88 -1.24 -7.89
C GLY A 152 2.80 -0.20 -6.78
N SER A 153 3.88 -0.08 -5.98
CA SER A 153 3.95 0.92 -4.90
C SER A 153 3.89 2.35 -5.43
N ALA A 154 4.67 2.66 -6.47
CA ALA A 154 4.69 3.99 -7.06
C ALA A 154 3.34 4.35 -7.71
N VAL A 155 2.77 3.41 -8.47
CA VAL A 155 1.48 3.62 -9.16
C VAL A 155 0.33 3.79 -8.17
N ASN A 156 0.30 3.02 -7.08
CA ASN A 156 -0.76 3.15 -6.07
C ASN A 156 -0.75 4.54 -5.41
N VAL A 157 0.43 5.10 -5.13
CA VAL A 157 0.55 6.48 -4.62
C VAL A 157 0.16 7.50 -5.68
N ALA A 158 0.65 7.35 -6.91
CA ALA A 158 0.34 8.27 -8.02
C ALA A 158 -1.15 8.33 -8.38
N LYS A 159 -1.86 7.22 -8.21
CA LYS A 159 -3.31 7.11 -8.45
C LYS A 159 -4.16 7.40 -7.22
N ASP A 160 -3.53 7.79 -6.13
CA ASP A 160 -4.20 8.05 -4.86
C ASP A 160 -4.98 6.83 -4.32
N TYR A 161 -4.54 5.61 -4.66
CA TYR A 161 -5.10 4.38 -4.10
C TYR A 161 -4.61 4.13 -2.67
N THR A 162 -3.41 4.59 -2.35
CA THR A 162 -2.81 4.59 -1.02
C THR A 162 -2.20 5.95 -0.72
N VAL A 163 -2.16 6.35 0.56
CA VAL A 163 -1.57 7.64 0.97
C VAL A 163 -0.06 7.60 0.88
N PHE A 164 0.52 6.45 1.19
CA PHE A 164 1.93 6.13 0.98
C PHE A 164 2.09 4.63 0.76
N SER A 165 3.26 4.20 0.30
CA SER A 165 3.57 2.79 0.12
C SER A 165 4.99 2.48 0.58
N VAL A 166 5.20 1.23 1.03
CA VAL A 166 6.53 0.72 1.39
C VAL A 166 7.09 -0.11 0.26
N GLY A 167 8.06 0.45 -0.45
CA GLY A 167 8.87 -0.23 -1.45
C GLY A 167 10.23 -0.64 -0.91
N GLY A 168 11.01 -1.41 -1.71
CA GLY A 168 12.40 -1.78 -1.40
C GLY A 168 13.34 -1.27 -2.49
N ASP A 169 14.41 -0.57 -2.10
CA ASP A 169 15.37 0.04 -3.01
C ASP A 169 16.80 -0.41 -2.72
N THR A 170 17.38 -1.14 -3.64
CA THR A 170 18.83 -1.48 -3.65
C THR A 170 19.56 -0.73 -4.76
N GLY A 171 19.09 -0.82 -6.00
CA GLY A 171 19.66 -0.20 -7.19
C GLY A 171 18.74 0.85 -7.85
N GLY A 172 17.82 1.47 -7.10
CA GLY A 172 16.87 2.44 -7.65
C GLY A 172 15.41 1.97 -7.61
N SER A 173 15.12 0.81 -7.00
CA SER A 173 13.81 0.15 -7.10
C SER A 173 12.63 0.87 -6.40
N VAL A 174 12.85 2.00 -5.76
CA VAL A 174 11.79 2.94 -5.32
C VAL A 174 11.92 4.27 -6.07
N ARG A 175 13.12 4.84 -6.12
CA ARG A 175 13.38 6.15 -6.74
C ARG A 175 13.01 6.18 -8.22
N GLN A 176 13.37 5.13 -8.98
CA GLN A 176 13.10 5.05 -10.41
C GLN A 176 11.60 4.94 -10.69
N PRO A 177 10.83 3.97 -10.14
CA PRO A 177 9.40 3.92 -10.39
C PRO A 177 8.66 5.15 -9.83
N ALA A 178 9.10 5.74 -8.71
CA ALA A 178 8.57 6.99 -8.21
C ALA A 178 8.72 8.12 -9.24
N GLY A 179 9.93 8.32 -9.78
CA GLY A 179 10.17 9.31 -10.81
C GLY A 179 9.38 9.07 -12.10
N TYR A 180 9.18 7.80 -12.51
CA TYR A 180 8.41 7.46 -13.71
C TYR A 180 6.89 7.69 -13.55
N ASN A 181 6.38 7.68 -12.33
CA ASN A 181 4.97 7.90 -12.01
C ASN A 181 4.70 9.26 -11.36
N ASN A 182 5.70 10.14 -11.30
CA ASN A 182 5.60 11.52 -10.83
C ASN A 182 5.21 11.63 -9.33
N VAL A 183 5.82 10.80 -8.48
CA VAL A 183 5.67 10.81 -7.01
C VAL A 183 7.01 10.86 -6.31
#